data_f3fe1991328b759655692c0bdcfc4fb0
#
_entry.id   f3fe1991328b759655692c0bdcfc4fb0
#
_cell.length_a   1.000
_cell.length_b   1.000
_cell.length_c   1.000
_cell.angle_alpha   90.00
_cell.angle_beta   90.00
_cell.angle_gamma   90.00
#
_symmetry.space_group_name_H-M   'P 1'
#
loop_
_entity.id
_entity.type
_entity.pdbx_description
1 polymer ?
#
loop_
_entity_poly.entity_id
_entity_poly.type
_entity_poly.pdbx_seq_one_letter_code
_entity_poly.pdbx_strand_id
1 'polypeptide(L)'
;MEIKIIETSDMHGYVLPTNYTERNMDLGFSTAKAATVIRRLKEEAKGPVIQIENGDFIQGSPLSYYVRKQDSKVASDLTKVLNYLNYDLGILGNHEFNYGLDYLREAIASYNYPILCSNILTKDGKPAFGEPYKVFEKEGVKIAVLGITTPYIPNWEQPATVK
;
A
#
# COMPACT_ATOMS: atom_id res chain seq x y z
N MET A 1 18.08 18.85 -12.96
CA MET A 1 17.02 18.78 -11.93
C MET A 1 16.96 17.35 -11.45
N GLU A 2 16.87 17.13 -10.15
CA GLU A 2 16.73 15.80 -9.53
C GLU A 2 15.27 15.62 -9.06
N ILE A 3 14.68 14.49 -9.35
CA ILE A 3 13.39 14.06 -8.78
C ILE A 3 13.67 12.80 -7.96
N LYS A 4 13.27 12.78 -6.70
CA LYS A 4 13.45 11.62 -5.83
C LYS A 4 12.14 10.84 -5.74
N ILE A 5 12.17 9.56 -6.09
CA ILE A 5 11.08 8.61 -5.88
C ILE A 5 11.47 7.73 -4.70
N ILE A 6 10.61 7.68 -3.69
CA ILE A 6 10.73 6.81 -2.52
C ILE A 6 9.60 5.82 -2.59
N GLU A 7 9.93 4.55 -2.66
CA GLU A 7 8.97 3.47 -2.79
C GLU A 7 9.12 2.47 -1.65
N THR A 8 8.00 1.99 -1.12
CA THR A 8 7.93 0.79 -0.28
C THR A 8 7.02 -0.22 -0.96
N SER A 9 7.39 -1.49 -0.90
CA SER A 9 6.66 -2.61 -1.46
C SER A 9 6.72 -3.80 -0.52
N ASP A 10 5.73 -4.68 -0.55
CA ASP A 10 5.76 -5.98 0.14
C ASP A 10 6.01 -5.88 1.65
N MET A 11 5.45 -4.87 2.30
CA MET A 11 5.60 -4.67 3.75
C MET A 11 4.79 -5.69 4.56
N HIS A 12 3.80 -6.33 3.97
CA HIS A 12 3.03 -7.45 4.50
C HIS A 12 2.52 -7.27 5.94
N GLY A 13 2.19 -6.03 6.34
CA GLY A 13 1.70 -5.71 7.68
C GLY A 13 2.73 -5.90 8.81
N TYR A 14 4.02 -5.99 8.48
CA TYR A 14 5.09 -5.98 9.47
C TYR A 14 5.33 -4.55 9.98
N VAL A 15 4.49 -4.11 10.90
CA VAL A 15 4.58 -2.76 11.50
C VAL A 15 5.81 -2.65 12.39
N LEU A 16 6.01 -3.61 13.28
CA LEU A 16 7.16 -3.71 14.17
C LEU A 16 8.18 -4.73 13.65
N PRO A 17 9.46 -4.61 14.03
CA PRO A 17 10.53 -5.51 13.56
C PRO A 17 10.49 -6.89 14.26
N THR A 18 9.36 -7.56 14.21
CA THR A 18 9.14 -8.86 14.87
C THR A 18 8.21 -9.73 14.02
N ASN A 19 8.42 -11.03 14.05
CA ASN A 19 7.47 -12.01 13.54
C ASN A 19 6.51 -12.53 14.63
N TYR A 20 6.56 -11.96 15.83
CA TYR A 20 5.73 -12.29 16.99
C TYR A 20 5.92 -13.71 17.58
N THR A 21 6.96 -14.45 17.17
CA THR A 21 7.26 -15.79 17.72
C THR A 21 8.06 -15.71 19.01
N GLU A 22 8.90 -14.68 19.17
CA GLU A 22 9.78 -14.47 20.32
C GLU A 22 9.71 -13.06 20.85
N ARG A 23 9.98 -12.90 22.15
CA ARG A 23 10.09 -11.57 22.77
C ARG A 23 11.43 -10.92 22.39
N ASN A 24 11.43 -9.58 22.32
CA ASN A 24 12.61 -8.76 22.04
C ASN A 24 13.32 -9.06 20.71
N MET A 25 12.58 -9.62 19.74
CA MET A 25 13.08 -9.82 18.39
C MET A 25 13.25 -8.46 17.69
N ASP A 26 14.36 -8.29 17.00
CA ASP A 26 14.63 -7.12 16.16
C ASP A 26 15.05 -7.56 14.74
N LEU A 27 14.06 -7.78 13.88
CA LEU A 27 14.27 -8.15 12.49
C LEU A 27 14.81 -6.97 11.68
N GLY A 28 15.53 -7.26 10.59
CA GLY A 28 16.11 -6.27 9.70
C GLY A 28 15.10 -5.42 8.90
N PHE A 29 13.81 -5.68 9.06
CA PHE A 29 12.73 -5.05 8.30
C PHE A 29 11.55 -4.70 9.20
N SER A 30 10.81 -3.67 8.88
CA SER A 30 9.47 -3.31 9.36
C SER A 30 9.05 -1.97 8.80
N THR A 31 7.76 -1.64 8.87
CA THR A 31 7.25 -0.30 8.54
C THR A 31 7.89 0.77 9.43
N ALA A 32 8.10 0.49 10.72
CA ALA A 32 8.76 1.42 11.64
C ALA A 32 10.23 1.71 11.24
N LYS A 33 10.98 0.70 10.78
CA LYS A 33 12.33 0.91 10.26
C LYS A 33 12.33 1.66 8.93
N ALA A 34 11.42 1.30 8.01
CA ALA A 34 11.24 2.01 6.75
C ALA A 34 10.92 3.50 6.98
N ALA A 35 10.07 3.84 7.95
CA ALA A 35 9.74 5.22 8.32
C ALA A 35 10.98 6.06 8.62
N THR A 36 11.97 5.50 9.31
CA THR A 36 13.23 6.18 9.62
C THR A 36 14.04 6.47 8.35
N VAL A 37 14.10 5.48 7.44
CA VAL A 37 14.81 5.63 6.16
C VAL A 37 14.11 6.64 5.26
N ILE A 38 12.78 6.56 5.15
CA ILE A 38 11.96 7.50 4.37
C ILE A 38 12.21 8.94 4.83
N ARG A 39 12.18 9.19 6.14
CA ARG A 39 12.40 10.53 6.70
C ARG A 39 13.75 11.08 6.28
N ARG A 40 14.82 10.29 6.47
CA ARG A 40 16.17 10.66 6.06
C ARG A 40 16.25 10.96 4.56
N LEU A 41 15.68 10.10 3.71
CA LEU A 41 15.69 10.30 2.27
C LEU A 41 14.96 11.56 1.82
N LYS A 42 13.89 11.93 2.53
CA LYS A 42 13.17 13.21 2.29
C LYS A 42 14.02 14.41 2.71
N GLU A 43 14.69 14.35 3.85
CA GLU A 43 15.59 15.41 4.32
C GLU A 43 16.80 15.63 3.40
N GLU A 44 17.32 14.57 2.81
CA GLU A 44 18.44 14.60 1.86
C GLU A 44 18.05 15.01 0.44
N ALA A 45 16.76 15.09 0.13
CA ALA A 45 16.28 15.40 -1.22
C ALA A 45 16.61 16.85 -1.60
N LYS A 46 17.10 17.04 -2.84
CA LYS A 46 17.45 18.34 -3.41
C LYS A 46 16.43 18.84 -4.43
N GLY A 47 15.33 18.16 -4.57
CA GLY A 47 14.24 18.47 -5.50
C GLY A 47 12.96 17.74 -5.09
N PRO A 48 11.94 17.77 -5.94
CA PRO A 48 10.64 17.19 -5.61
C PRO A 48 10.72 15.71 -5.26
N VAL A 49 9.95 15.33 -4.24
CA VAL A 49 9.84 13.94 -3.78
C VAL A 49 8.45 13.42 -4.09
N ILE A 50 8.37 12.21 -4.64
CA ILE A 50 7.15 11.39 -4.72
C ILE A 50 7.37 10.15 -3.87
N GLN A 51 6.48 9.92 -2.91
CA GLN A 51 6.49 8.73 -2.06
C GLN A 51 5.34 7.81 -2.40
N ILE A 52 5.66 6.54 -2.69
CA ILE A 52 4.74 5.54 -3.21
C ILE A 52 4.67 4.34 -2.26
N GLU A 53 3.47 3.90 -1.95
CA GLU A 53 3.20 2.59 -1.36
C GLU A 53 2.80 1.64 -2.51
N ASN A 54 3.64 0.62 -2.81
CA ASN A 54 3.48 -0.21 -3.99
C ASN A 54 2.85 -1.57 -3.71
N GLY A 55 1.95 -1.63 -2.72
CA GLY A 55 1.10 -2.77 -2.44
C GLY A 55 1.72 -3.88 -1.60
N ASP A 56 0.93 -4.93 -1.41
CA ASP A 56 1.21 -6.09 -0.56
C ASP A 56 1.43 -5.69 0.92
N PHE A 57 0.53 -4.85 1.43
CA PHE A 57 0.59 -4.41 2.83
C PHE A 57 -0.39 -5.14 3.75
N ILE A 58 -1.66 -5.36 3.33
CA ILE A 58 -2.73 -5.76 4.25
C ILE A 58 -2.71 -7.24 4.64
N GLN A 59 -1.88 -8.05 4.01
CA GLN A 59 -1.77 -9.50 4.22
C GLN A 59 -0.30 -9.92 4.38
N GLY A 60 -0.02 -10.94 5.22
CA GLY A 60 1.26 -11.66 5.27
C GLY A 60 1.84 -11.83 6.68
N SER A 61 1.76 -10.83 7.56
CA SER A 61 2.26 -10.96 8.94
C SER A 61 1.25 -11.62 9.89
N PRO A 62 1.69 -12.17 11.02
CA PRO A 62 0.80 -12.59 12.10
C PRO A 62 -0.13 -11.46 12.58
N LEU A 63 0.35 -10.22 12.59
CA LEU A 63 -0.45 -9.05 12.96
C LEU A 63 -1.58 -8.81 11.96
N SER A 64 -1.28 -8.79 10.65
CA SER A 64 -2.30 -8.58 9.62
C SER A 64 -3.36 -9.70 9.63
N TYR A 65 -2.94 -10.94 9.87
CA TYR A 65 -3.85 -12.07 10.05
C TYR A 65 -4.73 -11.90 11.29
N TYR A 66 -4.16 -11.50 12.42
CA TYR A 66 -4.90 -11.23 13.65
C TYR A 66 -5.95 -10.13 13.43
N VAL A 67 -5.54 -9.01 12.83
CA VAL A 67 -6.44 -7.89 12.49
C VAL A 67 -7.58 -8.36 11.59
N ARG A 68 -7.30 -9.16 10.56
CA ARG A 68 -8.32 -9.73 9.67
C ARG A 68 -9.35 -10.61 10.39
N LYS A 69 -8.96 -11.26 11.49
CA LYS A 69 -9.85 -12.14 12.30
C LYS A 69 -10.71 -11.36 13.29
N GLN A 70 -10.40 -10.10 13.55
CA GLN A 70 -11.25 -9.23 14.35
C GLN A 70 -12.44 -8.74 13.52
N ASP A 71 -13.35 -8.02 14.14
CA ASP A 71 -14.48 -7.41 13.45
C ASP A 71 -13.97 -6.38 12.41
N SER A 72 -14.67 -6.24 11.29
CA SER A 72 -14.27 -5.51 10.08
C SER A 72 -13.75 -4.08 10.32
N LYS A 73 -14.18 -3.42 11.37
CA LYS A 73 -13.75 -2.07 11.75
C LYS A 73 -12.26 -1.94 12.10
N VAL A 74 -11.55 -3.05 12.28
CA VAL A 74 -10.14 -3.06 12.72
C VAL A 74 -9.17 -3.08 11.54
N ALA A 75 -9.63 -3.40 10.31
CA ALA A 75 -8.81 -3.28 9.10
C ALA A 75 -8.23 -1.86 8.96
N SER A 76 -9.04 -0.86 9.26
CA SER A 76 -8.65 0.54 9.25
C SER A 76 -7.52 0.89 10.24
N ASP A 77 -7.31 0.15 11.32
CA ASP A 77 -6.27 0.45 12.29
C ASP A 77 -4.88 0.03 11.80
N LEU A 78 -4.80 -1.08 11.08
CA LEU A 78 -3.55 -1.50 10.43
C LEU A 78 -3.13 -0.51 9.33
N THR A 79 -4.07 -0.13 8.48
CA THR A 79 -3.82 0.77 7.35
C THR A 79 -3.52 2.21 7.79
N LYS A 80 -4.06 2.67 8.93
CA LYS A 80 -3.72 3.97 9.52
C LYS A 80 -2.23 4.15 9.81
N VAL A 81 -1.50 3.06 10.03
CA VAL A 81 -0.04 3.12 10.20
C VAL A 81 0.63 3.72 8.97
N LEU A 82 0.17 3.39 7.77
CA LEU A 82 0.68 3.96 6.53
C LEU A 82 0.35 5.44 6.38
N ASN A 83 -0.78 5.89 6.92
CA ASN A 83 -1.17 7.31 6.88
C ASN A 83 -0.16 8.22 7.60
N TYR A 84 0.53 7.72 8.64
CA TYR A 84 1.61 8.45 9.32
C TYR A 84 2.87 8.63 8.48
N LEU A 85 3.04 7.82 7.43
CA LEU A 85 4.19 7.91 6.53
C LEU A 85 4.02 8.97 5.45
N ASN A 86 2.80 9.52 5.27
CA ASN A 86 2.46 10.56 4.31
C ASN A 86 2.85 10.18 2.87
N TYR A 87 2.33 9.04 2.40
CA TYR A 87 2.43 8.65 1.01
C TYR A 87 1.68 9.63 0.09
N ASP A 88 2.21 9.88 -1.09
CA ASP A 88 1.54 10.68 -2.12
C ASP A 88 0.48 9.85 -2.86
N LEU A 89 0.69 8.54 -2.94
CA LEU A 89 -0.23 7.58 -3.57
C LEU A 89 0.09 6.13 -3.12
N GLY A 90 -0.86 5.24 -3.35
CA GLY A 90 -0.69 3.79 -3.23
C GLY A 90 -1.09 3.06 -4.51
N ILE A 91 -0.53 1.87 -4.70
CA ILE A 91 -0.83 0.94 -5.78
C ILE A 91 -1.24 -0.39 -5.15
N LEU A 92 -2.14 -1.14 -5.78
CA LEU A 92 -2.57 -2.44 -5.26
C LEU A 92 -1.60 -3.53 -5.71
N GLY A 93 -1.08 -4.30 -4.79
CA GLY A 93 -0.38 -5.55 -5.06
C GLY A 93 -1.36 -6.73 -5.21
N ASN A 94 -0.85 -7.94 -5.36
CA ASN A 94 -1.71 -9.12 -5.48
C ASN A 94 -2.26 -9.58 -4.12
N HIS A 95 -1.53 -9.39 -3.05
CA HIS A 95 -1.97 -9.80 -1.71
C HIS A 95 -3.06 -8.92 -1.12
N GLU A 96 -3.36 -7.77 -1.69
CA GLU A 96 -4.53 -6.97 -1.33
C GLU A 96 -5.86 -7.70 -1.57
N PHE A 97 -5.88 -8.70 -2.45
CA PHE A 97 -7.09 -9.45 -2.81
C PHE A 97 -7.35 -10.69 -1.94
N ASN A 98 -6.36 -11.16 -1.16
CA ASN A 98 -6.45 -12.43 -0.42
C ASN A 98 -7.58 -12.47 0.62
N TYR A 99 -7.99 -11.34 1.16
CA TYR A 99 -9.04 -11.26 2.18
C TYR A 99 -10.40 -10.85 1.62
N GLY A 100 -10.53 -10.77 0.29
CA GLY A 100 -11.75 -10.44 -0.42
C GLY A 100 -11.96 -8.95 -0.64
N LEU A 101 -12.88 -8.65 -1.58
CA LEU A 101 -13.07 -7.28 -2.07
C LEU A 101 -13.66 -6.33 -1.02
N ASP A 102 -14.48 -6.84 -0.09
CA ASP A 102 -15.05 -5.99 0.95
C ASP A 102 -13.99 -5.51 1.93
N TYR A 103 -13.09 -6.41 2.35
CA TYR A 103 -11.94 -6.05 3.18
C TYR A 103 -10.99 -5.07 2.46
N LEU A 104 -10.74 -5.30 1.17
CA LEU A 104 -9.94 -4.40 0.35
C LEU A 104 -10.56 -3.01 0.24
N ARG A 105 -11.87 -2.91 -0.02
CA ARG A 105 -12.57 -1.62 -0.10
C ARG A 105 -12.53 -0.86 1.23
N GLU A 106 -12.67 -1.56 2.34
CA GLU A 106 -12.54 -0.97 3.67
C GLU A 106 -11.12 -0.44 3.92
N ALA A 107 -10.10 -1.20 3.56
CA ALA A 107 -8.71 -0.77 3.62
C ALA A 107 -8.47 0.49 2.78
N ILE A 108 -8.90 0.49 1.51
CA ILE A 108 -8.78 1.64 0.61
C ILE A 108 -9.47 2.88 1.19
N ALA A 109 -10.67 2.73 1.75
CA ALA A 109 -11.42 3.84 2.33
C ALA A 109 -10.74 4.46 3.56
N SER A 110 -9.81 3.75 4.19
CA SER A 110 -9.08 4.22 5.37
C SER A 110 -7.77 4.94 5.06
N TYR A 111 -7.26 4.85 3.85
CA TYR A 111 -6.06 5.58 3.44
C TYR A 111 -6.34 7.08 3.27
N ASN A 112 -5.38 7.92 3.65
CA ASN A 112 -5.43 9.38 3.45
C ASN A 112 -4.76 9.83 2.15
N TYR A 113 -4.41 8.89 1.28
CA TYR A 113 -3.82 9.10 -0.03
C TYR A 113 -4.58 8.31 -1.10
N PRO A 114 -4.54 8.74 -2.38
CA PRO A 114 -5.24 8.07 -3.45
C PRO A 114 -4.61 6.71 -3.78
N ILE A 115 -5.45 5.75 -4.13
CA ILE A 115 -5.03 4.50 -4.76
C ILE A 115 -5.11 4.66 -6.27
N LEU A 116 -4.06 4.22 -6.97
CA LEU A 116 -4.02 4.20 -8.43
C LEU A 116 -4.11 2.75 -8.93
N CYS A 117 -5.05 2.51 -9.83
CA CYS A 117 -5.24 1.20 -10.45
C CYS A 117 -5.85 1.36 -11.85
N SER A 118 -5.05 1.21 -12.90
CA SER A 118 -5.49 1.43 -14.27
C SER A 118 -5.94 0.18 -15.02
N ASN A 119 -5.58 -1.01 -14.54
CA ASN A 119 -5.79 -2.26 -15.28
C ASN A 119 -6.75 -3.25 -14.61
N ILE A 120 -7.37 -2.90 -13.47
CA ILE A 120 -8.53 -3.63 -12.94
C ILE A 120 -9.77 -2.80 -13.26
N LEU A 121 -10.59 -3.33 -14.13
CA LEU A 121 -11.74 -2.61 -14.66
C LEU A 121 -13.03 -3.30 -14.25
N THR A 122 -14.07 -2.49 -14.06
CA THR A 122 -15.46 -2.94 -13.97
C THR A 122 -15.97 -3.39 -15.33
N LYS A 123 -17.13 -4.01 -15.39
CA LYS A 123 -17.74 -4.49 -16.66
C LYS A 123 -18.00 -3.37 -17.67
N ASP A 124 -18.18 -2.14 -17.21
CA ASP A 124 -18.37 -0.95 -18.03
C ASP A 124 -17.06 -0.22 -18.37
N GLY A 125 -15.91 -0.84 -18.10
CA GLY A 125 -14.59 -0.36 -18.49
C GLY A 125 -14.02 0.77 -17.64
N LYS A 126 -14.58 1.02 -16.47
CA LYS A 126 -14.05 2.00 -15.52
C LYS A 126 -13.11 1.36 -14.51
N PRO A 127 -12.15 2.09 -13.92
CA PRO A 127 -11.35 1.58 -12.82
C PRO A 127 -12.23 1.01 -11.70
N ALA A 128 -11.94 -0.22 -11.28
CA ALA A 128 -12.67 -0.87 -10.18
C ALA A 128 -12.27 -0.31 -8.81
N PHE A 129 -11.05 0.25 -8.72
CA PHE A 129 -10.49 0.84 -7.51
C PHE A 129 -9.76 2.14 -7.84
N GLY A 130 -10.00 3.18 -7.04
CA GLY A 130 -9.28 4.44 -7.12
C GLY A 130 -9.30 5.12 -8.49
N GLU A 131 -8.15 5.67 -8.87
CA GLU A 131 -7.96 6.39 -10.13
C GLU A 131 -6.96 5.64 -11.03
N PRO A 132 -7.05 5.76 -12.38
CA PRO A 132 -6.10 5.06 -13.27
C PRO A 132 -4.69 5.65 -13.20
N TYR A 133 -4.58 6.95 -13.04
CA TYR A 133 -3.33 7.70 -12.94
C TYR A 133 -3.54 9.01 -12.20
N LYS A 134 -2.45 9.63 -11.75
CA LYS A 134 -2.47 10.97 -11.18
C LYS A 134 -1.29 11.78 -11.67
N VAL A 135 -1.52 13.07 -11.93
CA VAL A 135 -0.47 14.03 -12.26
C VAL A 135 -0.21 14.89 -11.03
N PHE A 136 1.01 14.84 -10.54
CA PHE A 136 1.49 15.71 -9.47
C PHE A 136 2.22 16.90 -10.05
N GLU A 137 1.98 18.07 -9.50
CA GLU A 137 2.77 19.27 -9.82
C GLU A 137 3.55 19.64 -8.55
N LYS A 138 4.86 19.45 -8.59
CA LYS A 138 5.77 19.72 -7.48
C LYS A 138 6.95 20.54 -7.97
N GLU A 139 7.18 21.68 -7.36
CA GLU A 139 8.30 22.60 -7.70
C GLU A 139 8.36 22.95 -9.22
N GLY A 140 7.19 23.14 -9.84
CA GLY A 140 7.09 23.46 -11.26
C GLY A 140 7.28 22.29 -12.22
N VAL A 141 7.38 21.06 -11.68
CA VAL A 141 7.50 19.83 -12.47
C VAL A 141 6.20 19.05 -12.44
N LYS A 142 5.74 18.60 -13.60
CA LYS A 142 4.60 17.68 -13.73
C LYS A 142 5.10 16.23 -13.79
N ILE A 143 4.64 15.44 -12.84
CA ILE A 143 5.01 14.03 -12.70
C ILE A 143 3.72 13.19 -12.81
N ALA A 144 3.57 12.45 -13.90
CA ALA A 144 2.46 11.52 -14.09
C ALA A 144 2.84 10.16 -13.52
N VAL A 145 1.98 9.61 -12.67
CA VAL A 145 2.13 8.26 -12.09
C VAL A 145 0.92 7.43 -12.49
N LEU A 146 1.18 6.24 -13.01
CA LEU A 146 0.18 5.25 -13.43
C LEU A 146 0.27 4.04 -12.49
N GLY A 147 -0.85 3.57 -11.95
CA GLY A 147 -0.92 2.37 -11.11
C GLY A 147 -1.25 1.13 -11.95
N ILE A 148 -0.41 0.10 -11.87
CA ILE A 148 -0.63 -1.19 -12.55
C ILE A 148 -0.35 -2.32 -11.59
N THR A 149 -1.21 -3.34 -11.57
CA THR A 149 -0.98 -4.59 -10.84
C THR A 149 -0.97 -5.78 -11.79
N THR A 150 -0.60 -6.96 -11.29
CA THR A 150 -0.57 -8.18 -12.10
C THR A 150 -1.98 -8.59 -12.57
N PRO A 151 -2.16 -8.95 -13.83
CA PRO A 151 -3.43 -9.49 -14.31
C PRO A 151 -3.67 -10.95 -13.87
N TYR A 152 -2.72 -11.56 -13.16
CA TYR A 152 -2.77 -12.98 -12.78
C TYR A 152 -3.57 -13.25 -11.50
N ILE A 153 -4.02 -12.23 -10.79
CA ILE A 153 -4.80 -12.32 -9.54
C ILE A 153 -5.97 -13.33 -9.63
N PRO A 154 -6.80 -13.36 -10.70
CA PRO A 154 -7.90 -14.31 -10.80
C PRO A 154 -7.47 -15.79 -10.88
N ASN A 155 -6.18 -16.07 -11.15
CA ASN A 155 -5.64 -17.42 -11.15
C ASN A 155 -5.16 -17.87 -9.78
N TRP A 156 -4.84 -16.93 -8.90
CA TRP A 156 -4.40 -17.21 -7.53
C TRP A 156 -5.55 -17.20 -6.54
N GLU A 157 -6.55 -16.35 -6.77
CA GLU A 157 -7.68 -16.16 -5.87
C GLU A 157 -8.85 -17.09 -6.21
N GLN A 158 -9.58 -17.47 -5.17
CA GLN A 158 -10.85 -18.19 -5.38
C GLN A 158 -11.87 -17.27 -6.06
N PRO A 159 -12.68 -17.79 -7.02
CA PRO A 159 -13.68 -16.96 -7.69
C PRO A 159 -14.66 -16.25 -6.76
N ALA A 160 -14.92 -16.79 -5.57
CA ALA A 160 -15.78 -16.15 -4.57
C ALA A 160 -15.13 -14.93 -3.89
N THR A 161 -13.80 -14.80 -4.00
CA THR A 161 -13.03 -13.73 -3.36
C THR A 161 -12.93 -12.47 -4.25
N VAL A 162 -12.96 -12.65 -5.58
CA VAL A 162 -12.67 -11.59 -6.57
C VAL A 162 -13.80 -11.36 -7.59
N LYS A 163 -15.01 -11.86 -7.31
CA LYS A 163 -16.19 -11.66 -8.16
C LYS A 163 -17.11 -10.56 -7.65
#